data_e8e75f862896b37be5db51d561124628
#
_entry.id   e8e75f862896b37be5db51d561124628
#
_cell.length_a   1.000
_cell.length_b   1.000
_cell.length_c   1.000
_cell.angle_alpha   90.00
_cell.angle_beta   90.00
_cell.angle_gamma   90.00
#
_symmetry.space_group_name_H-M   'P 1'
#
loop_
_entity.id
_entity.type
_entity.pdbx_description
1 polymer ?
#
loop_
_entity_poly.entity_id
_entity_poly.type
_entity_poly.pdbx_seq_one_letter_code
_entity_poly.pdbx_strand_id
1 'polypeptide(L)'
;MKINLSKSELEKTYRLLDTKEINMSVAELLFSIFEEKEFFMGAKSPFEFYGKLIEYWGVPRDDFEELKILEKWVKGAISPLNHAFFENNSYFKTVNPVPFKQGDYQLGYDTFKAYQPFSLNDIEVDDKDCYLERSPISYFTSDEKYLALSYKGEVWMSITPNEINTMQPYIDQASGNILVLGLGLGYYPFMISEKEDVKKIIVVELDQNVINIFKEHILPLFPHKEKITILKGDAIEYLAKNKLHYNYIFADLWHNPEDGLPIYLKLKEIEKRYTFGKFQYWLEKSLLAMLRRCLLTVYEESLQGYSVFQSPLT
;
A
#
# COMPACT_ATOMS: atom_id res chain seq x y z
N MET A 1 29.64 -8.47 17.23
CA MET A 1 29.27 -9.91 17.06
C MET A 1 30.09 -10.44 15.91
N LYS A 2 30.92 -11.49 16.08
CA LYS A 2 31.63 -12.11 14.94
C LYS A 2 30.70 -13.17 14.34
N ILE A 3 30.22 -12.96 13.13
CA ILE A 3 29.44 -13.95 12.38
C ILE A 3 30.44 -14.72 11.52
N ASN A 4 30.60 -16.02 11.79
CA ASN A 4 31.42 -16.90 10.96
C ASN A 4 30.52 -17.52 9.90
N LEU A 5 30.64 -17.03 8.65
CA LEU A 5 29.92 -17.56 7.50
C LEU A 5 30.80 -18.55 6.74
N SER A 6 30.21 -19.62 6.26
CA SER A 6 30.82 -20.50 5.25
C SER A 6 30.99 -19.72 3.93
N LYS A 7 31.80 -20.21 3.01
CA LYS A 7 31.99 -19.57 1.69
C LYS A 7 30.67 -19.40 0.93
N SER A 8 29.79 -20.41 0.95
CA SER A 8 28.47 -20.35 0.31
C SER A 8 27.53 -19.33 0.96
N GLU A 9 27.54 -19.22 2.30
CA GLU A 9 26.74 -18.20 3.00
C GLU A 9 27.26 -16.80 2.72
N LEU A 10 28.57 -16.63 2.60
CA LEU A 10 29.18 -15.35 2.25
C LEU A 10 28.81 -14.93 0.81
N GLU A 11 28.89 -15.86 -0.17
CA GLU A 11 28.45 -15.60 -1.53
C GLU A 11 26.95 -15.23 -1.60
N LYS A 12 26.10 -15.93 -0.85
CA LYS A 12 24.68 -15.59 -0.75
C LYS A 12 24.46 -14.21 -0.12
N THR A 13 25.25 -13.88 0.88
CA THR A 13 25.18 -12.56 1.53
C THR A 13 25.53 -11.43 0.58
N TYR A 14 26.62 -11.56 -0.19
CA TYR A 14 26.96 -10.55 -1.20
C TYR A 14 25.86 -10.36 -2.23
N ARG A 15 25.29 -11.45 -2.74
CA ARG A 15 24.13 -11.36 -3.65
C ARG A 15 22.92 -10.66 -3.04
N LEU A 16 22.66 -10.85 -1.75
CA LEU A 16 21.59 -10.14 -1.04
C LEU A 16 21.88 -8.64 -0.91
N LEU A 17 23.13 -8.26 -0.67
CA LEU A 17 23.55 -6.85 -0.62
C LEU A 17 23.45 -6.20 -2.00
N ASP A 18 23.94 -6.87 -3.05
CA ASP A 18 23.81 -6.39 -4.44
C ASP A 18 22.34 -6.18 -4.82
N THR A 19 21.47 -7.15 -4.46
CA THR A 19 20.03 -7.05 -4.73
C THR A 19 19.38 -5.93 -3.91
N LYS A 20 19.83 -5.68 -2.66
CA LYS A 20 19.37 -4.54 -1.86
C LYS A 20 19.63 -3.21 -2.58
N GLU A 21 20.83 -3.02 -3.13
CA GLU A 21 21.16 -1.80 -3.88
C GLU A 21 20.27 -1.62 -5.11
N ILE A 22 20.04 -2.70 -5.87
CA ILE A 22 19.13 -2.68 -7.01
C ILE A 22 17.71 -2.29 -6.56
N ASN A 23 17.19 -2.93 -5.50
CA ASN A 23 15.86 -2.65 -4.97
C ASN A 23 15.71 -1.20 -4.49
N MET A 24 16.75 -0.64 -3.86
CA MET A 24 16.75 0.75 -3.42
C MET A 24 16.74 1.71 -4.61
N SER A 25 17.60 1.49 -5.59
CA SER A 25 17.66 2.33 -6.81
C SER A 25 16.33 2.28 -7.59
N VAL A 26 15.69 1.11 -7.68
CA VAL A 26 14.37 0.99 -8.31
C VAL A 26 13.30 1.71 -7.51
N ALA A 27 13.31 1.61 -6.18
CA ALA A 27 12.35 2.31 -5.33
C ALA A 27 12.48 3.84 -5.46
N GLU A 28 13.71 4.36 -5.47
CA GLU A 28 13.99 5.79 -5.68
C GLU A 28 13.51 6.26 -7.06
N LEU A 29 13.75 5.47 -8.10
CA LEU A 29 13.29 5.77 -9.45
C LEU A 29 11.76 5.80 -9.54
N LEU A 30 11.07 4.83 -8.92
CA LEU A 30 9.62 4.79 -8.89
C LEU A 30 9.04 5.99 -8.14
N PHE A 31 9.65 6.34 -7.00
CA PHE A 31 9.26 7.53 -6.25
C PHE A 31 9.36 8.79 -7.13
N SER A 32 10.49 8.97 -7.83
CA SER A 32 10.68 10.12 -8.72
C SER A 32 9.67 10.13 -9.89
N ILE A 33 9.31 8.98 -10.45
CA ILE A 33 8.27 8.86 -11.48
C ILE A 33 6.90 9.37 -10.97
N PHE A 34 6.55 9.05 -9.72
CA PHE A 34 5.29 9.49 -9.14
C PHE A 34 5.30 10.97 -8.73
N GLU A 35 6.44 11.51 -8.31
CA GLU A 35 6.62 12.95 -8.05
C GLU A 35 6.56 13.77 -9.35
N GLU A 36 7.23 13.32 -10.41
CA GLU A 36 7.26 14.00 -11.71
C GLU A 36 6.18 13.49 -12.68
N LYS A 37 5.03 13.08 -12.16
CA LYS A 37 3.89 12.54 -12.92
C LYS A 37 3.48 13.40 -14.12
N GLU A 38 3.65 14.73 -14.04
CA GLU A 38 3.30 15.69 -15.10
C GLU A 38 4.07 15.43 -16.40
N PHE A 39 5.32 14.96 -16.31
CA PHE A 39 6.11 14.58 -17.48
C PHE A 39 5.41 13.47 -18.27
N PHE A 40 4.78 12.52 -17.61
CA PHE A 40 4.11 11.37 -18.23
C PHE A 40 2.73 11.72 -18.77
N MET A 41 2.00 12.62 -18.12
CA MET A 41 0.65 13.06 -18.51
C MET A 41 0.57 13.68 -19.92
N GLY A 42 1.70 14.09 -20.51
CA GLY A 42 1.77 14.53 -21.89
C GLY A 42 1.74 13.44 -22.96
N ALA A 43 1.75 12.14 -22.59
CA ALA A 43 1.69 11.04 -23.54
C ALA A 43 0.31 10.96 -24.23
N LYS A 44 0.29 10.53 -25.50
CA LYS A 44 -0.94 10.37 -26.31
C LYS A 44 -1.23 8.92 -26.68
N SER A 45 -0.35 8.02 -26.28
CA SER A 45 -0.47 6.58 -26.52
C SER A 45 0.36 5.78 -25.53
N PRO A 46 0.05 4.47 -25.33
CA PRO A 46 0.89 3.57 -24.53
C PRO A 46 2.34 3.51 -25.02
N PHE A 47 2.55 3.58 -26.33
CA PHE A 47 3.89 3.59 -26.92
C PHE A 47 4.66 4.87 -26.54
N GLU A 48 4.01 6.01 -26.58
CA GLU A 48 4.61 7.29 -26.18
C GLU A 48 4.90 7.35 -24.67
N PHE A 49 4.00 6.81 -23.85
CA PHE A 49 4.24 6.66 -22.40
C PHE A 49 5.49 5.80 -22.13
N TYR A 50 5.63 4.67 -22.82
CA TYR A 50 6.83 3.83 -22.73
C TYR A 50 8.10 4.55 -23.18
N GLY A 51 8.01 5.32 -24.28
CA GLY A 51 9.12 6.17 -24.74
C GLY A 51 9.56 7.19 -23.70
N LYS A 52 8.61 7.81 -23.01
CA LYS A 52 8.88 8.74 -21.90
C LYS A 52 9.56 8.04 -20.71
N LEU A 53 9.19 6.80 -20.38
CA LEU A 53 9.90 6.02 -19.35
C LEU A 53 11.36 5.77 -19.69
N ILE A 54 11.65 5.36 -20.94
CA ILE A 54 13.03 5.17 -21.42
C ILE A 54 13.82 6.48 -21.32
N GLU A 55 13.22 7.58 -21.75
CA GLU A 55 13.82 8.93 -21.68
C GLU A 55 14.07 9.35 -20.22
N TYR A 56 13.11 9.13 -19.35
CA TYR A 56 13.19 9.49 -17.94
C TYR A 56 14.29 8.71 -17.20
N TRP A 57 14.46 7.44 -17.54
CA TRP A 57 15.52 6.60 -16.99
C TRP A 57 16.90 6.87 -17.61
N GLY A 58 16.97 7.74 -18.62
CA GLY A 58 18.22 8.11 -19.24
C GLY A 58 18.91 6.96 -20.00
N VAL A 59 18.16 5.91 -20.35
CA VAL A 59 18.71 4.76 -21.09
C VAL A 59 18.94 5.17 -22.54
N PRO A 60 20.19 5.08 -23.04
CA PRO A 60 20.48 5.36 -24.44
C PRO A 60 19.69 4.41 -25.36
N ARG A 61 19.08 4.94 -26.41
CA ARG A 61 18.25 4.15 -27.34
C ARG A 61 19.04 3.11 -28.14
N ASP A 62 20.34 3.24 -28.17
CA ASP A 62 21.30 2.35 -28.81
C ASP A 62 21.98 1.37 -27.83
N ASP A 63 21.71 1.50 -26.53
CA ASP A 63 22.15 0.55 -25.52
C ASP A 63 21.15 -0.61 -25.40
N PHE A 64 21.31 -1.61 -26.26
CA PHE A 64 20.41 -2.77 -26.31
C PHE A 64 20.46 -3.64 -25.05
N GLU A 65 21.55 -3.65 -24.29
CA GLU A 65 21.65 -4.45 -23.07
C GLU A 65 20.91 -3.78 -21.92
N GLU A 66 21.07 -2.47 -21.73
CA GLU A 66 20.28 -1.71 -20.74
C GLU A 66 18.79 -1.69 -21.11
N LEU A 67 18.45 -1.54 -22.39
CA LEU A 67 17.06 -1.65 -22.84
C LEU A 67 16.43 -3.01 -22.55
N LYS A 68 17.17 -4.11 -22.69
CA LYS A 68 16.70 -5.45 -22.31
C LYS A 68 16.50 -5.60 -20.81
N ILE A 69 17.40 -5.05 -20.00
CA ILE A 69 17.25 -5.02 -18.55
C ILE A 69 15.99 -4.24 -18.19
N LEU A 70 15.83 -3.05 -18.73
CA LEU A 70 14.64 -2.22 -18.56
C LEU A 70 13.38 -2.96 -19.01
N GLU A 71 13.41 -3.57 -20.20
CA GLU A 71 12.28 -4.34 -20.74
C GLU A 71 11.91 -5.53 -19.83
N LYS A 72 12.88 -6.20 -19.24
CA LYS A 72 12.66 -7.26 -18.26
C LYS A 72 11.96 -6.75 -17.00
N TRP A 73 12.30 -5.54 -16.55
CA TRP A 73 11.69 -4.88 -15.39
C TRP A 73 10.31 -4.33 -15.71
N VAL A 74 10.12 -3.79 -16.92
CA VAL A 74 8.90 -3.09 -17.34
C VAL A 74 7.88 -4.06 -17.92
N LYS A 75 8.33 -5.14 -18.59
CA LYS A 75 7.45 -6.11 -19.26
C LYS A 75 6.62 -6.90 -18.24
N GLY A 76 5.34 -6.58 -18.17
CA GLY A 76 4.40 -7.10 -17.17
C GLY A 76 4.27 -6.23 -15.92
N ALA A 77 5.16 -5.27 -15.71
CA ALA A 77 5.05 -4.31 -14.60
C ALA A 77 4.32 -3.01 -14.98
N ILE A 78 4.13 -2.74 -16.29
CA ILE A 78 3.43 -1.54 -16.77
C ILE A 78 2.33 -1.94 -17.73
N SER A 79 1.10 -1.58 -17.39
CA SER A 79 -0.06 -1.81 -18.25
C SER A 79 -1.11 -0.72 -18.06
N PRO A 80 -1.82 -0.31 -19.15
CA PRO A 80 -2.94 0.59 -19.01
C PRO A 80 -4.09 -0.10 -18.25
N LEU A 81 -4.72 0.65 -17.36
CA LEU A 81 -5.91 0.20 -16.67
C LEU A 81 -7.16 0.65 -17.43
N ASN A 82 -8.16 -0.23 -17.51
CA ASN A 82 -9.41 0.07 -18.19
C ASN A 82 -10.29 0.99 -17.33
N HIS A 83 -11.02 1.92 -17.95
CA HIS A 83 -12.05 2.75 -17.30
C HIS A 83 -13.07 1.93 -16.51
N ALA A 84 -13.48 0.77 -17.04
CA ALA A 84 -14.37 -0.14 -16.36
C ALA A 84 -13.87 -0.64 -15.00
N PHE A 85 -12.64 -0.32 -14.61
CA PHE A 85 -12.07 -0.72 -13.33
C PHE A 85 -12.90 -0.20 -12.15
N PHE A 86 -13.17 1.10 -12.14
CA PHE A 86 -14.04 1.69 -11.12
C PHE A 86 -15.51 1.37 -11.37
N GLU A 87 -15.97 1.44 -12.63
CA GLU A 87 -17.36 1.16 -13.00
C GLU A 87 -17.83 -0.26 -12.63
N ASN A 88 -16.95 -1.25 -12.65
CA ASN A 88 -17.27 -2.62 -12.27
C ASN A 88 -17.19 -2.89 -10.76
N ASN A 89 -16.62 -1.98 -9.98
CA ASN A 89 -16.46 -2.14 -8.55
C ASN A 89 -17.77 -1.80 -7.81
N SER A 90 -18.24 -2.67 -6.91
CA SER A 90 -19.52 -2.49 -6.20
C SER A 90 -19.52 -1.27 -5.29
N TYR A 91 -18.38 -0.94 -4.68
CA TYR A 91 -18.25 0.28 -3.89
C TYR A 91 -18.55 1.52 -4.73
N PHE A 92 -17.91 1.68 -5.88
CA PHE A 92 -18.10 2.85 -6.75
C PHE A 92 -19.48 2.92 -7.41
N LYS A 93 -20.15 1.77 -7.61
CA LYS A 93 -21.56 1.74 -8.06
C LYS A 93 -22.53 2.26 -7.00
N THR A 94 -22.19 2.08 -5.73
CA THR A 94 -23.10 2.29 -4.61
C THR A 94 -22.76 3.56 -3.82
N VAL A 95 -21.48 3.83 -3.59
CA VAL A 95 -21.01 4.89 -2.70
C VAL A 95 -20.61 6.12 -3.51
N ASN A 96 -21.57 7.01 -3.70
CA ASN A 96 -21.40 8.27 -4.43
C ASN A 96 -21.79 9.44 -3.53
N PRO A 97 -20.97 9.79 -2.52
CA PRO A 97 -21.29 10.85 -1.60
C PRO A 97 -21.30 12.22 -2.32
N VAL A 98 -22.19 13.09 -1.87
CA VAL A 98 -22.17 14.49 -2.31
C VAL A 98 -20.90 15.14 -1.74
N PRO A 99 -20.15 15.88 -2.55
CA PRO A 99 -18.97 16.60 -2.06
C PRO A 99 -19.31 17.50 -0.86
N PHE A 100 -18.47 17.45 0.15
CA PHE A 100 -18.71 18.09 1.42
C PHE A 100 -17.43 18.71 1.99
N LYS A 101 -17.55 19.87 2.64
CA LYS A 101 -16.42 20.55 3.29
C LYS A 101 -16.80 21.01 4.69
N GLN A 102 -15.96 20.69 5.66
CA GLN A 102 -16.09 21.12 7.05
C GLN A 102 -14.71 21.40 7.66
N GLY A 103 -14.46 22.66 7.98
CA GLY A 103 -13.16 23.09 8.48
C GLY A 103 -12.06 22.78 7.45
N ASP A 104 -11.05 22.05 7.88
CA ASP A 104 -9.92 21.65 7.04
C ASP A 104 -10.19 20.37 6.23
N TYR A 105 -11.32 19.69 6.46
CA TYR A 105 -11.69 18.44 5.78
C TYR A 105 -12.54 18.71 4.55
N GLN A 106 -12.23 18.05 3.45
CA GLN A 106 -13.01 18.07 2.22
C GLN A 106 -13.17 16.65 1.66
N LEU A 107 -14.39 16.12 1.70
CA LEU A 107 -14.78 14.88 1.02
C LEU A 107 -15.18 15.23 -0.41
N GLY A 108 -14.67 14.51 -1.40
CA GLY A 108 -14.99 14.75 -2.80
C GLY A 108 -14.28 13.79 -3.73
N TYR A 109 -14.06 14.25 -4.95
CA TYR A 109 -13.42 13.44 -5.96
C TYR A 109 -12.16 14.14 -6.44
N ASP A 110 -11.06 13.41 -6.48
CA ASP A 110 -9.85 13.80 -7.21
C ASP A 110 -9.77 13.05 -8.54
N THR A 111 -8.77 13.32 -9.36
CA THR A 111 -8.73 12.85 -10.74
C THR A 111 -7.33 12.35 -11.09
N PHE A 112 -7.21 11.07 -11.45
CA PHE A 112 -6.08 10.62 -12.24
C PHE A 112 -6.15 11.22 -13.63
N LYS A 113 -5.12 11.92 -14.03
CA LYS A 113 -5.02 12.44 -15.40
C LYS A 113 -4.63 11.31 -16.36
N ALA A 114 -5.02 11.46 -17.64
CA ALA A 114 -4.60 10.53 -18.67
C ALA A 114 -3.06 10.38 -18.66
N TYR A 115 -2.59 9.15 -18.66
CA TYR A 115 -1.17 8.76 -18.58
C TYR A 115 -0.44 9.18 -17.30
N GLN A 116 -1.14 9.58 -16.25
CA GLN A 116 -0.55 9.76 -14.93
C GLN A 116 -0.17 8.39 -14.36
N PRO A 117 1.11 8.13 -14.05
CA PRO A 117 1.52 6.86 -13.46
C PRO A 117 1.08 6.74 -12.00
N PHE A 118 0.73 5.52 -11.60
CA PHE A 118 0.45 5.15 -10.22
C PHE A 118 0.87 3.70 -9.94
N SER A 119 1.13 3.39 -8.67
CA SER A 119 1.34 2.00 -8.24
C SER A 119 0.02 1.24 -8.34
N LEU A 120 0.05 0.03 -8.94
CA LEU A 120 -1.16 -0.78 -9.15
C LEU A 120 -1.41 -1.78 -8.01
N ASN A 121 -0.36 -2.35 -7.46
CA ASN A 121 -0.42 -3.40 -6.44
C ASN A 121 0.64 -3.18 -5.35
N ASP A 122 0.60 -4.03 -4.32
CA ASP A 122 1.75 -4.20 -3.43
C ASP A 122 2.94 -4.75 -4.23
N ILE A 123 4.14 -4.54 -3.72
CA ILE A 123 5.35 -5.03 -4.40
C ILE A 123 5.30 -6.55 -4.58
N GLU A 124 5.87 -7.01 -5.67
CA GLU A 124 6.17 -8.41 -5.90
C GLU A 124 7.61 -8.68 -5.48
N VAL A 125 7.83 -9.75 -4.73
CA VAL A 125 9.15 -10.15 -4.23
C VAL A 125 9.48 -11.54 -4.73
N ASP A 126 10.58 -11.67 -5.49
CA ASP A 126 11.09 -12.95 -5.94
C ASP A 126 12.08 -13.52 -4.91
N ASP A 127 11.61 -14.44 -4.07
CA ASP A 127 12.41 -15.10 -3.03
C ASP A 127 13.51 -16.02 -3.58
N LYS A 128 13.36 -16.47 -4.83
CA LYS A 128 14.34 -17.31 -5.53
C LYS A 128 15.47 -16.49 -6.15
N ASP A 129 15.20 -15.22 -6.49
CA ASP A 129 16.19 -14.28 -7.00
C ASP A 129 16.60 -13.25 -5.92
N CYS A 130 17.07 -13.75 -4.78
CA CYS A 130 17.60 -12.95 -3.67
C CYS A 130 16.69 -11.80 -3.22
N TYR A 131 15.36 -12.02 -3.25
CA TYR A 131 14.34 -11.04 -2.88
C TYR A 131 14.33 -9.80 -3.78
N LEU A 132 14.50 -10.01 -5.09
CA LEU A 132 14.33 -8.96 -6.07
C LEU A 132 12.91 -8.42 -6.01
N GLU A 133 12.78 -7.10 -5.91
CA GLU A 133 11.50 -6.39 -5.75
C GLU A 133 11.04 -5.80 -7.08
N ARG A 134 9.75 -5.88 -7.37
CA ARG A 134 9.10 -5.29 -8.53
C ARG A 134 7.84 -4.56 -8.08
N SER A 135 7.63 -3.36 -8.58
CA SER A 135 6.42 -2.58 -8.31
C SER A 135 5.64 -2.40 -9.60
N PRO A 136 4.47 -3.04 -9.72
CA PRO A 136 3.61 -2.85 -10.88
C PRO A 136 3.13 -1.40 -10.98
N ILE A 137 3.33 -0.77 -12.14
CA ILE A 137 2.88 0.57 -12.47
C ILE A 137 1.70 0.49 -13.44
N SER A 138 0.74 1.36 -13.29
CA SER A 138 -0.35 1.50 -14.23
C SER A 138 -0.65 2.97 -14.51
N TYR A 139 -1.52 3.20 -15.47
CA TYR A 139 -2.07 4.49 -15.83
C TYR A 139 -3.41 4.31 -16.53
N PHE A 140 -4.24 5.34 -16.53
CA PHE A 140 -5.44 5.39 -17.37
C PHE A 140 -5.12 6.12 -18.68
N THR A 141 -5.82 5.76 -19.75
CA THR A 141 -5.68 6.43 -21.07
C THR A 141 -6.55 7.67 -21.21
N SER A 142 -7.42 7.94 -20.22
CA SER A 142 -8.19 9.18 -20.07
C SER A 142 -8.32 9.53 -18.61
N ASP A 143 -8.86 10.71 -18.32
CA ASP A 143 -9.08 11.19 -16.96
C ASP A 143 -10.09 10.30 -16.21
N GLU A 144 -9.72 9.86 -14.99
CA GLU A 144 -10.55 9.03 -14.12
C GLU A 144 -10.69 9.63 -12.72
N LYS A 145 -11.94 9.69 -12.24
CA LYS A 145 -12.25 10.21 -10.91
C LYS A 145 -12.24 9.11 -9.87
N TYR A 146 -11.72 9.43 -8.70
CA TYR A 146 -11.73 8.55 -7.53
C TYR A 146 -12.14 9.34 -6.27
N LEU A 147 -12.74 8.64 -5.30
CA LEU A 147 -13.16 9.25 -4.03
C LEU A 147 -11.95 9.55 -3.16
N ALA A 148 -11.92 10.76 -2.59
CA ALA A 148 -10.86 11.23 -1.72
C ALA A 148 -11.39 12.08 -0.58
N LEU A 149 -10.69 12.04 0.55
CA LEU A 149 -10.82 12.97 1.67
C LEU A 149 -9.51 13.75 1.77
N SER A 150 -9.62 15.07 1.58
CA SER A 150 -8.49 15.98 1.77
C SER A 150 -8.51 16.58 3.16
N TYR A 151 -7.33 16.82 3.73
CA TYR A 151 -7.12 17.56 4.96
C TYR A 151 -6.12 18.69 4.72
N LYS A 152 -6.52 19.93 5.04
CA LYS A 152 -5.73 21.15 4.79
C LYS A 152 -5.32 21.35 3.33
N GLY A 153 -6.11 20.84 2.39
CA GLY A 153 -5.88 20.98 0.95
C GLY A 153 -5.09 19.81 0.32
N GLU A 154 -4.51 18.93 1.11
CA GLU A 154 -3.79 17.75 0.62
C GLU A 154 -4.66 16.50 0.72
N VAL A 155 -4.57 15.59 -0.25
CA VAL A 155 -5.27 14.30 -0.19
C VAL A 155 -4.69 13.51 0.97
N TRP A 156 -5.55 13.15 1.91
CA TRP A 156 -5.18 12.39 3.10
C TRP A 156 -5.60 10.91 3.02
N MET A 157 -6.80 10.66 2.48
CA MET A 157 -7.33 9.32 2.27
C MET A 157 -7.97 9.27 0.89
N SER A 158 -7.85 8.13 0.20
CA SER A 158 -8.38 7.96 -1.14
C SER A 158 -8.78 6.51 -1.38
N ILE A 159 -9.52 6.23 -2.45
CA ILE A 159 -9.77 4.86 -2.92
C ILE A 159 -9.21 4.75 -4.33
N THR A 160 -7.96 4.37 -4.40
CA THR A 160 -7.17 4.23 -5.63
C THR A 160 -7.17 2.79 -6.13
N PRO A 161 -6.74 2.53 -7.38
CA PRO A 161 -6.57 1.16 -7.86
C PRO A 161 -5.60 0.32 -7.01
N ASN A 162 -4.58 0.95 -6.41
CA ASN A 162 -3.66 0.27 -5.48
C ASN A 162 -4.40 -0.26 -4.26
N GLU A 163 -5.16 0.58 -3.57
CA GLU A 163 -5.93 0.19 -2.38
C GLU A 163 -6.93 -0.92 -2.70
N ILE A 164 -7.65 -0.80 -3.82
CA ILE A 164 -8.60 -1.81 -4.28
C ILE A 164 -7.92 -3.17 -4.46
N ASN A 165 -6.82 -3.21 -5.22
CA ASN A 165 -6.12 -4.45 -5.53
C ASN A 165 -5.41 -5.05 -4.32
N THR A 166 -4.79 -4.22 -3.48
CA THR A 166 -4.03 -4.68 -2.32
C THR A 166 -4.92 -5.17 -1.19
N MET A 167 -6.16 -4.69 -1.09
CA MET A 167 -7.16 -5.17 -0.14
C MET A 167 -7.89 -6.43 -0.62
N GLN A 168 -7.95 -6.69 -1.95
CA GLN A 168 -8.74 -7.79 -2.52
C GLN A 168 -8.44 -9.17 -1.93
N PRO A 169 -7.17 -9.59 -1.73
CA PRO A 169 -6.87 -10.90 -1.13
C PRO A 169 -7.41 -11.07 0.29
N TYR A 170 -7.51 -9.98 1.04
CA TYR A 170 -8.06 -9.96 2.39
C TYR A 170 -9.60 -9.96 2.38
N ILE A 171 -10.20 -9.24 1.43
CA ILE A 171 -11.64 -9.25 1.17
C ILE A 171 -12.10 -10.68 0.83
N ASP A 172 -11.38 -11.37 -0.04
CA ASP A 172 -11.72 -12.74 -0.47
C ASP A 172 -11.72 -13.73 0.71
N GLN A 173 -10.76 -13.60 1.63
CA GLN A 173 -10.62 -14.45 2.81
C GLN A 173 -11.61 -14.11 3.94
N ALA A 174 -12.14 -12.89 3.96
CA ALA A 174 -12.96 -12.39 5.06
C ALA A 174 -14.22 -13.22 5.29
N SER A 175 -14.46 -13.66 6.54
CA SER A 175 -15.66 -14.38 6.98
C SER A 175 -15.86 -14.26 8.50
N GLY A 176 -17.08 -14.48 8.98
CA GLY A 176 -17.40 -14.45 10.41
C GLY A 176 -17.37 -13.06 11.02
N ASN A 177 -16.71 -12.92 12.17
CA ASN A 177 -16.56 -11.64 12.87
C ASN A 177 -15.21 -11.02 12.57
N ILE A 178 -15.19 -9.77 12.13
CA ILE A 178 -13.98 -9.10 11.68
C ILE A 178 -13.73 -7.84 12.50
N LEU A 179 -12.49 -7.65 12.90
CA LEU A 179 -11.99 -6.40 13.45
C LEU A 179 -11.19 -5.68 12.37
N VAL A 180 -11.50 -4.42 12.15
CA VAL A 180 -10.80 -3.53 11.23
C VAL A 180 -10.15 -2.43 12.06
N LEU A 181 -8.86 -2.27 11.91
CA LEU A 181 -8.07 -1.23 12.56
C LEU A 181 -7.74 -0.17 11.50
N GLY A 182 -8.35 1.01 11.66
CA GLY A 182 -8.43 2.07 10.65
C GLY A 182 -9.74 2.01 9.87
N LEU A 183 -10.30 3.17 9.55
CA LEU A 183 -11.58 3.31 8.85
C LEU A 183 -11.38 3.74 7.40
N GLY A 184 -10.53 4.73 7.19
CA GLY A 184 -10.38 5.37 5.90
C GLY A 184 -11.72 5.87 5.34
N LEU A 185 -11.93 5.66 4.05
CA LEU A 185 -13.21 5.92 3.38
C LEU A 185 -14.15 4.69 3.38
N GLY A 186 -13.79 3.65 4.14
CA GLY A 186 -14.65 2.48 4.35
C GLY A 186 -14.69 1.48 3.21
N TYR A 187 -13.72 1.47 2.31
CA TYR A 187 -13.68 0.52 1.20
C TYR A 187 -13.68 -0.93 1.69
N TYR A 188 -12.70 -1.29 2.54
CA TYR A 188 -12.63 -2.66 3.08
C TYR A 188 -13.89 -3.04 3.87
N PRO A 189 -14.38 -2.24 4.85
CA PRO A 189 -15.64 -2.55 5.54
C PRO A 189 -16.85 -2.70 4.62
N PHE A 190 -16.95 -1.89 3.56
CA PHE A 190 -18.03 -2.02 2.58
C PHE A 190 -17.97 -3.37 1.88
N MET A 191 -16.82 -3.68 1.26
CA MET A 191 -16.66 -4.88 0.44
C MET A 191 -16.91 -6.17 1.23
N ILE A 192 -16.41 -6.24 2.47
CA ILE A 192 -16.65 -7.41 3.31
C ILE A 192 -18.09 -7.45 3.87
N SER A 193 -18.78 -6.32 3.99
CA SER A 193 -20.17 -6.31 4.46
C SER A 193 -21.14 -6.95 3.45
N GLU A 194 -20.81 -6.93 2.15
CA GLU A 194 -21.60 -7.56 1.10
C GLU A 194 -21.53 -9.10 1.14
N LYS A 195 -20.56 -9.68 1.85
CA LYS A 195 -20.41 -11.14 1.95
C LYS A 195 -21.41 -11.74 2.93
N GLU A 196 -22.12 -12.81 2.53
CA GLU A 196 -23.12 -13.49 3.36
C GLU A 196 -22.52 -14.16 4.61
N ASP A 197 -21.29 -14.63 4.50
CA ASP A 197 -20.55 -15.31 5.57
C ASP A 197 -19.90 -14.34 6.56
N VAL A 198 -19.86 -13.03 6.28
CA VAL A 198 -19.45 -12.00 7.22
C VAL A 198 -20.65 -11.58 8.10
N LYS A 199 -20.51 -11.78 9.42
CA LYS A 199 -21.59 -11.59 10.40
C LYS A 199 -21.54 -10.24 11.09
N LYS A 200 -20.35 -9.80 11.48
CA LYS A 200 -20.15 -8.56 12.22
C LYS A 200 -18.79 -7.95 11.89
N ILE A 201 -18.78 -6.62 11.74
CA ILE A 201 -17.59 -5.84 11.47
C ILE A 201 -17.48 -4.79 12.57
N ILE A 202 -16.37 -4.81 13.31
CA ILE A 202 -16.02 -3.77 14.27
C ILE A 202 -14.87 -2.98 13.68
N VAL A 203 -15.03 -1.66 13.55
CA VAL A 203 -14.00 -0.75 13.06
C VAL A 203 -13.53 0.12 14.22
N VAL A 204 -12.23 0.18 14.45
CA VAL A 204 -11.61 1.07 15.44
C VAL A 204 -10.89 2.19 14.69
N GLU A 205 -11.31 3.43 14.92
CA GLU A 205 -10.79 4.62 14.27
C GLU A 205 -10.37 5.66 15.31
N LEU A 206 -9.21 6.28 15.09
CA LEU A 206 -8.62 7.24 16.02
C LEU A 206 -9.22 8.65 15.87
N ASP A 207 -9.49 9.09 14.62
CA ASP A 207 -9.93 10.45 14.36
C ASP A 207 -11.47 10.58 14.42
N GLN A 208 -11.96 11.41 15.36
CA GLN A 208 -13.39 11.65 15.52
C GLN A 208 -14.01 12.37 14.31
N ASN A 209 -13.25 13.21 13.61
CA ASN A 209 -13.77 13.92 12.44
C ASN A 209 -13.95 12.95 11.27
N VAL A 210 -13.04 12.02 11.08
CA VAL A 210 -13.18 10.94 10.09
C VAL A 210 -14.42 10.10 10.40
N ILE A 211 -14.61 9.71 11.67
CA ILE A 211 -15.82 8.98 12.09
C ILE A 211 -17.10 9.77 11.79
N ASN A 212 -17.11 11.06 12.07
CA ASN A 212 -18.29 11.91 11.86
C ASN A 212 -18.61 12.03 10.37
N ILE A 213 -17.59 12.39 9.55
CA ILE A 213 -17.74 12.50 8.10
C ILE A 213 -18.21 11.18 7.49
N PHE A 214 -17.62 10.08 7.91
CA PHE A 214 -18.00 8.76 7.42
C PHE A 214 -19.47 8.43 7.80
N LYS A 215 -19.86 8.61 9.07
CA LYS A 215 -21.21 8.31 9.53
C LYS A 215 -22.28 9.18 8.87
N GLU A 216 -21.97 10.43 8.57
CA GLU A 216 -22.93 11.38 8.00
C GLU A 216 -23.03 11.28 6.47
N HIS A 217 -21.92 11.02 5.76
CA HIS A 217 -21.88 11.14 4.29
C HIS A 217 -21.62 9.84 3.54
N ILE A 218 -21.01 8.82 4.17
CA ILE A 218 -20.61 7.57 3.50
C ILE A 218 -21.43 6.38 3.99
N LEU A 219 -21.47 6.14 5.30
CA LEU A 219 -22.18 4.99 5.88
C LEU A 219 -23.66 4.89 5.51
N PRO A 220 -24.43 5.99 5.37
CA PRO A 220 -25.82 5.90 4.94
C PRO A 220 -26.03 5.26 3.57
N LEU A 221 -24.99 5.28 2.71
CA LEU A 221 -25.02 4.69 1.37
C LEU A 221 -24.71 3.19 1.36
N PHE A 222 -24.28 2.61 2.50
CA PHE A 222 -23.97 1.19 2.59
C PHE A 222 -25.24 0.34 2.71
N PRO A 223 -25.42 -0.65 1.81
CA PRO A 223 -26.58 -1.57 1.88
C PRO A 223 -26.64 -2.40 3.17
N HIS A 224 -25.46 -2.79 3.68
CA HIS A 224 -25.33 -3.68 4.84
C HIS A 224 -24.67 -3.00 6.06
N LYS A 225 -25.00 -1.71 6.27
CA LYS A 225 -24.46 -0.90 7.38
C LYS A 225 -24.77 -1.45 8.79
N GLU A 226 -25.82 -2.26 8.91
CA GLU A 226 -26.20 -2.90 10.17
C GLU A 226 -25.17 -3.91 10.67
N LYS A 227 -24.32 -4.43 9.79
CA LYS A 227 -23.18 -5.30 10.18
C LYS A 227 -22.03 -4.52 10.81
N ILE A 228 -21.97 -3.19 10.62
CA ILE A 228 -20.81 -2.36 10.93
C ILE A 228 -21.00 -1.58 12.22
N THR A 229 -20.06 -1.71 13.13
CA THR A 229 -19.99 -0.91 14.37
C THR A 229 -18.66 -0.15 14.38
N ILE A 230 -18.73 1.19 14.48
CA ILE A 230 -17.55 2.05 14.51
C ILE A 230 -17.33 2.51 15.95
N LEU A 231 -16.12 2.26 16.45
CA LEU A 231 -15.64 2.63 17.76
C LEU A 231 -14.53 3.67 17.65
N LYS A 232 -14.61 4.74 18.43
CA LYS A 232 -13.49 5.66 18.58
C LYS A 232 -12.47 5.07 19.53
N GLY A 233 -11.20 5.01 19.11
CA GLY A 233 -10.13 4.56 19.98
C GLY A 233 -8.81 4.37 19.24
N ASP A 234 -7.74 4.22 20.03
CA ASP A 234 -6.45 3.77 19.54
C ASP A 234 -6.47 2.24 19.32
N ALA A 235 -6.03 1.81 18.16
CA ALA A 235 -6.04 0.39 17.75
C ALA A 235 -5.19 -0.50 18.65
N ILE A 236 -4.01 -0.01 19.06
CA ILE A 236 -3.08 -0.74 19.94
C ILE A 236 -3.69 -0.90 21.34
N GLU A 237 -4.25 0.18 21.86
CA GLU A 237 -4.93 0.14 23.17
C GLU A 237 -6.19 -0.75 23.14
N TYR A 238 -6.93 -0.71 22.03
CA TYR A 238 -8.11 -1.56 21.86
C TYR A 238 -7.74 -3.04 21.94
N LEU A 239 -6.72 -3.46 21.16
CA LEU A 239 -6.21 -4.83 21.18
C LEU A 239 -5.66 -5.24 22.54
N ALA A 240 -4.97 -4.34 23.25
CA ALA A 240 -4.44 -4.64 24.58
C ALA A 240 -5.52 -4.88 25.63
N LYS A 241 -6.64 -4.16 25.53
CA LYS A 241 -7.74 -4.21 26.51
C LYS A 241 -8.83 -5.22 26.15
N ASN A 242 -8.99 -5.53 24.87
CA ASN A 242 -10.09 -6.36 24.35
C ASN A 242 -9.63 -7.77 24.02
N LYS A 243 -10.37 -8.76 24.54
CA LYS A 243 -10.10 -10.21 24.31
C LYS A 243 -11.26 -10.87 23.55
N LEU A 244 -12.03 -10.12 22.78
CA LEU A 244 -13.07 -10.68 21.93
C LEU A 244 -12.45 -11.50 20.81
N HIS A 245 -13.11 -12.58 20.46
CA HIS A 245 -12.69 -13.44 19.37
C HIS A 245 -13.15 -12.86 18.02
N TYR A 246 -12.20 -12.70 17.10
CA TYR A 246 -12.44 -12.34 15.71
C TYR A 246 -11.92 -13.45 14.80
N ASN A 247 -12.56 -13.66 13.66
CA ASN A 247 -12.01 -14.57 12.66
C ASN A 247 -10.79 -13.92 11.98
N TYR A 248 -10.90 -12.64 11.68
CA TYR A 248 -9.81 -11.85 11.08
C TYR A 248 -9.68 -10.48 11.74
N ILE A 249 -8.45 -9.99 11.78
CA ILE A 249 -8.10 -8.65 12.25
C ILE A 249 -7.31 -8.00 11.11
N PHE A 250 -7.93 -7.06 10.40
CA PHE A 250 -7.30 -6.35 9.30
C PHE A 250 -6.79 -4.99 9.79
N ALA A 251 -5.51 -4.72 9.59
CA ALA A 251 -4.85 -3.49 10.01
C ALA A 251 -4.45 -2.64 8.79
N ASP A 252 -4.98 -1.42 8.77
CA ASP A 252 -4.75 -0.37 7.80
C ASP A 252 -4.67 0.97 8.54
N LEU A 253 -3.48 1.24 9.12
CA LEU A 253 -3.22 2.35 10.05
C LEU A 253 -2.11 3.29 9.57
N TRP A 254 -1.68 3.17 8.33
CA TRP A 254 -0.55 3.89 7.75
C TRP A 254 -0.85 4.33 6.32
N HIS A 255 -0.10 5.30 5.84
CA HIS A 255 -0.22 5.80 4.47
C HIS A 255 0.76 5.11 3.52
N ASN A 256 1.92 4.74 4.03
CA ASN A 256 3.01 4.15 3.27
C ASN A 256 3.88 3.25 4.17
N PRO A 257 4.84 2.48 3.61
CA PRO A 257 5.69 1.60 4.41
C PRO A 257 6.57 2.34 5.43
N GLU A 258 6.94 3.60 5.20
CA GLU A 258 7.81 4.38 6.10
C GLU A 258 7.12 4.68 7.43
N ASP A 259 5.89 5.18 7.39
CA ASP A 259 5.11 5.45 8.61
C ASP A 259 4.48 4.17 9.18
N GLY A 260 4.27 3.16 8.33
CA GLY A 260 3.66 1.89 8.71
C GLY A 260 4.57 0.93 9.45
N LEU A 261 5.86 0.85 9.11
CA LEU A 261 6.76 -0.15 9.67
C LEU A 261 6.85 -0.12 11.21
N PRO A 262 6.96 1.03 11.89
CA PRO A 262 6.95 1.07 13.36
C PRO A 262 5.65 0.56 13.98
N ILE A 263 4.51 0.87 13.35
CA ILE A 263 3.18 0.42 13.80
C ILE A 263 3.02 -1.08 13.58
N TYR A 264 3.42 -1.57 12.40
CA TYR A 264 3.42 -2.98 12.04
C TYR A 264 4.22 -3.81 13.03
N LEU A 265 5.43 -3.39 13.38
CA LEU A 265 6.27 -4.10 14.36
C LEU A 265 5.60 -4.18 15.75
N LYS A 266 4.94 -3.11 16.20
CA LYS A 266 4.15 -3.13 17.44
C LYS A 266 2.98 -4.12 17.35
N LEU A 267 2.28 -4.13 16.23
CA LEU A 267 1.17 -5.08 16.01
C LEU A 267 1.66 -6.53 15.95
N LYS A 268 2.82 -6.80 15.34
CA LYS A 268 3.44 -8.14 15.33
C LYS A 268 3.81 -8.62 16.75
N GLU A 269 4.23 -7.73 17.64
CA GLU A 269 4.45 -8.09 19.05
C GLU A 269 3.14 -8.43 19.80
N ILE A 270 2.06 -7.74 19.45
CA ILE A 270 0.73 -8.05 20.00
C ILE A 270 0.24 -9.39 19.43
N GLU A 271 0.36 -9.60 18.11
CA GLU A 271 -0.05 -10.83 17.43
C GLU A 271 0.54 -12.08 18.08
N LYS A 272 1.82 -12.06 18.48
CA LYS A 272 2.49 -13.19 19.18
C LYS A 272 1.75 -13.65 20.45
N ARG A 273 0.99 -12.76 21.08
CA ARG A 273 0.29 -13.01 22.34
C ARG A 273 -1.23 -13.06 22.19
N TYR A 274 -1.73 -12.68 21.01
CA TYR A 274 -3.16 -12.55 20.74
C TYR A 274 -3.67 -13.79 20.00
N THR A 275 -4.40 -14.66 20.71
CA THR A 275 -4.89 -15.93 20.17
C THR A 275 -6.33 -15.88 19.66
N PHE A 276 -6.90 -14.67 19.55
CA PHE A 276 -8.32 -14.46 19.30
C PHE A 276 -8.65 -13.95 17.88
N GLY A 277 -7.76 -14.17 16.91
CA GLY A 277 -7.99 -13.81 15.51
C GLY A 277 -6.76 -13.96 14.64
N LYS A 278 -6.96 -14.08 13.33
CA LYS A 278 -5.89 -14.08 12.33
C LYS A 278 -5.62 -12.66 11.88
N PHE A 279 -4.40 -12.17 12.07
CA PHE A 279 -3.98 -10.86 11.63
C PHE A 279 -3.73 -10.81 10.12
N GLN A 280 -4.07 -9.70 9.52
CA GLN A 280 -3.85 -9.33 8.13
C GLN A 280 -3.42 -7.85 8.10
N TYR A 281 -2.46 -7.51 7.26
CA TYR A 281 -1.86 -6.19 7.24
C TYR A 281 -1.85 -5.63 5.82
N TRP A 282 -2.37 -4.42 5.65
CA TRP A 282 -2.31 -3.73 4.37
C TRP A 282 -0.84 -3.50 3.97
N LEU A 283 -0.48 -3.72 2.70
CA LEU A 283 0.88 -3.59 2.16
C LEU A 283 1.95 -4.38 2.93
N GLU A 284 1.62 -5.57 3.46
CA GLU A 284 2.57 -6.35 4.28
C GLU A 284 3.85 -6.69 3.52
N LYS A 285 3.79 -6.93 2.20
CA LYS A 285 4.99 -7.22 1.40
C LYS A 285 5.92 -6.02 1.34
N SER A 286 5.38 -4.82 1.13
CA SER A 286 6.14 -3.56 1.14
C SER A 286 6.78 -3.28 2.50
N LEU A 287 6.05 -3.51 3.60
CA LEU A 287 6.58 -3.39 4.97
C LEU A 287 7.74 -4.36 5.22
N LEU A 288 7.59 -5.62 4.81
CA LEU A 288 8.63 -6.65 4.95
C LEU A 288 9.85 -6.37 4.06
N ALA A 289 9.65 -5.82 2.86
CA ALA A 289 10.74 -5.41 1.98
C ALA A 289 11.53 -4.27 2.59
N MET A 290 10.84 -3.25 3.11
CA MET A 290 11.49 -2.15 3.82
C MET A 290 12.29 -2.65 5.04
N LEU A 291 11.68 -3.51 5.86
CA LEU A 291 12.38 -4.12 7.00
C LEU A 291 13.63 -4.88 6.56
N ARG A 292 13.55 -5.65 5.47
CA ARG A 292 14.69 -6.38 4.89
C ARG A 292 15.80 -5.44 4.47
N ARG A 293 15.47 -4.36 3.74
CA ARG A 293 16.45 -3.34 3.33
C ARG A 293 17.14 -2.70 4.53
N CYS A 294 16.38 -2.30 5.56
CA CYS A 294 16.94 -1.75 6.81
C CYS A 294 17.88 -2.74 7.50
N LEU A 295 17.49 -4.01 7.62
CA LEU A 295 18.35 -5.03 8.26
C LEU A 295 19.63 -5.31 7.47
N LEU A 296 19.56 -5.32 6.14
CA LEU A 296 20.73 -5.51 5.28
C LEU A 296 21.68 -4.31 5.36
N THR A 297 21.16 -3.08 5.44
CA THR A 297 21.96 -1.86 5.64
C THR A 297 22.71 -1.92 6.97
N VAL A 298 22.02 -2.22 8.08
CA VAL A 298 22.64 -2.39 9.40
C VAL A 298 23.70 -3.49 9.39
N TYR A 299 23.43 -4.59 8.68
CA TYR A 299 24.40 -5.68 8.53
C TYR A 299 25.66 -5.24 7.75
N GLU A 300 25.48 -4.55 6.64
CA GLU A 300 26.58 -4.02 5.81
C GLU A 300 27.47 -3.04 6.59
N GLU A 301 26.86 -2.09 7.31
CA GLU A 301 27.56 -1.16 8.20
C GLU A 301 28.37 -1.90 9.27
N SER A 302 27.84 -2.99 9.81
CA SER A 302 28.56 -3.81 10.80
C SER A 302 29.76 -4.54 10.21
N LEU A 303 29.72 -4.92 8.92
CA LEU A 303 30.87 -5.50 8.21
C LEU A 303 31.98 -4.47 7.96
N GLN A 304 31.62 -3.22 7.73
CA GLN A 304 32.55 -2.12 7.48
C GLN A 304 33.17 -1.55 8.79
N GLY A 305 32.80 -2.10 9.95
CA GLY A 305 33.34 -1.68 11.25
C GLY A 305 32.75 -0.39 11.82
N TYR A 306 31.63 0.10 11.25
CA TYR A 306 30.87 1.19 11.83
C TYR A 306 30.04 0.69 13.03
N SER A 307 30.10 1.47 14.13
CA SER A 307 29.31 1.17 15.33
C SER A 307 27.82 1.43 15.04
N VAL A 308 27.03 0.39 15.01
CA VAL A 308 25.57 0.43 14.78
C VAL A 308 24.81 1.26 15.83
N PHE A 309 25.46 1.65 16.91
CA PHE A 309 24.83 2.34 18.05
C PHE A 309 24.87 3.88 17.98
N GLN A 310 25.29 4.48 16.86
CA GLN A 310 25.36 5.95 16.73
C GLN A 310 24.29 6.57 15.83
N SER A 311 23.38 5.82 15.25
CA SER A 311 22.24 6.41 14.56
C SER A 311 21.05 6.52 15.51
N PRO A 312 20.55 7.71 15.84
CA PRO A 312 19.35 7.84 16.64
C PRO A 312 18.14 7.46 15.76
N LEU A 313 17.55 6.31 16.04
CA LEU A 313 16.15 6.09 15.76
C LEU A 313 15.35 6.93 16.78
N THR A 314 15.27 8.23 16.52
CA THR A 314 14.34 9.14 17.20
C THR A 314 13.26 9.58 16.24
#